data_4e1248de05924b82157e47cec44a52f7
#
_entry.id   4e1248de05924b82157e47cec44a52f7
#
_cell.length_a   1.000
_cell.length_b   1.000
_cell.length_c   1.000
_cell.angle_alpha   90.00
_cell.angle_beta   90.00
_cell.angle_gamma   90.00
#
_symmetry.space_group_name_H-M   'P 1'
#
loop_
_entity.id
_entity.type
_entity.pdbx_description
1 polymer ?
#
loop_
_entity_poly.entity_id
_entity_poly.type
_entity_poly.pdbx_seq_one_letter_code
_entity_poly.pdbx_strand_id
1 'polypeptide(L)'
;MNNTTSTTTSLSSLSSRFRRSAKKNNNNKNTKEATIFHQREETRQQQRRRRRRSATTNAAASGTKTEGEQLHLSALEQSELIDDTEDFPIDANTKFEPTIGIETHVQLQTKTKAFCGCQYSYGANANTQICPICMGHPGTYPKLSEEVVEKGVQIGVALNCKIREVSKFDRKQYFYPDLPKGYQISQFDEPLCEHGNIKVVIPVEEGGGEATIGITRAHLEEDAGKLNHVGGSGNVSTATHSLADYNRAGVALLEIVTEPDFKNGKEVSAYGQELRRIVRYLKASDGNLNEGSMRCDVNVSVKPVGRKRFGTKVEVKNM
;
A
#
# COMPACT_ATOMS: atom_id res chain seq x y z
N MET A 1 48.30 10.17 -61.79
CA MET A 1 48.68 8.75 -61.70
C MET A 1 49.04 8.48 -60.26
N ASN A 2 48.09 7.88 -59.52
CA ASN A 2 48.32 7.04 -58.33
C ASN A 2 46.97 6.48 -57.93
N ASN A 3 46.78 5.21 -58.19
CA ASN A 3 45.63 4.39 -57.79
C ASN A 3 45.81 4.06 -56.33
N THR A 4 44.79 4.37 -55.48
CA THR A 4 44.62 3.78 -54.17
C THR A 4 43.29 3.03 -54.12
N THR A 5 43.39 1.71 -54.20
CA THR A 5 42.28 0.77 -54.01
C THR A 5 41.93 0.68 -52.53
N SER A 6 40.76 1.13 -52.11
CA SER A 6 40.20 0.95 -50.76
C SER A 6 39.35 -0.30 -50.73
N THR A 7 39.79 -1.29 -49.95
CA THR A 7 39.03 -2.50 -49.60
C THR A 7 38.03 -2.18 -48.49
N THR A 8 36.76 -2.04 -48.83
CA THR A 8 35.64 -1.96 -47.88
C THR A 8 35.21 -3.38 -47.46
N THR A 9 35.65 -3.83 -46.32
CA THR A 9 35.15 -5.05 -45.69
C THR A 9 33.82 -4.72 -45.00
N SER A 10 32.71 -5.34 -45.46
CA SER A 10 31.36 -5.04 -45.01
C SER A 10 31.16 -5.49 -43.54
N LEU A 11 30.76 -4.55 -42.70
CA LEU A 11 30.38 -4.72 -41.28
C LEU A 11 29.11 -5.53 -41.07
N SER A 12 28.47 -6.05 -42.12
CA SER A 12 27.20 -6.79 -42.03
C SER A 12 27.34 -8.25 -41.55
N SER A 13 28.50 -8.88 -41.69
CA SER A 13 28.70 -10.29 -41.29
C SER A 13 29.05 -10.51 -39.81
N LEU A 14 29.50 -9.50 -39.11
CA LEU A 14 29.83 -9.56 -37.68
C LEU A 14 28.60 -9.34 -36.79
N SER A 15 27.63 -8.56 -37.23
CA SER A 15 26.42 -8.29 -36.44
C SER A 15 25.45 -9.50 -36.34
N SER A 16 25.45 -10.37 -37.34
CA SER A 16 24.60 -11.57 -37.35
C SER A 16 25.07 -12.69 -36.43
N ARG A 17 26.40 -12.83 -36.24
CA ARG A 17 26.96 -13.82 -35.30
C ARG A 17 26.78 -13.42 -33.83
N PHE A 18 26.91 -12.15 -33.50
CA PHE A 18 26.66 -11.63 -32.13
C PHE A 18 25.19 -11.71 -31.72
N ARG A 19 24.26 -11.43 -32.66
CA ARG A 19 22.82 -11.54 -32.36
C ARG A 19 22.34 -12.99 -32.16
N ARG A 20 22.95 -13.99 -32.83
CA ARG A 20 22.61 -15.41 -32.63
C ARG A 20 23.17 -15.96 -31.29
N SER A 21 24.33 -15.51 -30.86
CA SER A 21 24.91 -15.91 -29.57
C SER A 21 24.15 -15.30 -28.37
N ALA A 22 23.73 -14.04 -28.48
CA ALA A 22 22.96 -13.37 -27.45
C ALA A 22 21.54 -13.95 -27.31
N LYS A 23 20.87 -14.32 -28.43
CA LYS A 23 19.56 -14.99 -28.36
C LYS A 23 19.62 -16.40 -27.76
N LYS A 24 20.68 -17.18 -28.03
CA LYS A 24 20.84 -18.52 -27.43
C LYS A 24 21.11 -18.46 -25.92
N ASN A 25 21.86 -17.46 -25.44
CA ASN A 25 22.14 -17.30 -24.01
C ASN A 25 20.93 -16.76 -23.24
N ASN A 26 20.11 -15.89 -23.84
CA ASN A 26 18.91 -15.37 -23.17
C ASN A 26 17.81 -16.44 -23.05
N ASN A 27 17.60 -17.27 -24.07
CA ASN A 27 16.62 -18.35 -23.98
C ASN A 27 17.02 -19.43 -22.95
N ASN A 28 18.32 -19.67 -22.74
CA ASN A 28 18.77 -20.64 -21.73
C ASN A 28 18.73 -20.09 -20.29
N LYS A 29 18.85 -18.76 -20.11
CA LYS A 29 18.63 -18.14 -18.80
C LYS A 29 17.15 -18.13 -18.43
N ASN A 30 16.28 -17.69 -19.32
CA ASN A 30 14.84 -17.61 -19.04
C ASN A 30 14.21 -18.98 -18.76
N THR A 31 14.66 -20.06 -19.46
CA THR A 31 14.19 -21.42 -19.16
C THR A 31 14.70 -21.95 -17.81
N LYS A 32 15.93 -21.63 -17.42
CA LYS A 32 16.45 -22.02 -16.10
C LYS A 32 15.78 -21.25 -14.96
N GLU A 33 15.55 -19.96 -15.13
CA GLU A 33 14.85 -19.14 -14.13
C GLU A 33 13.37 -19.56 -13.98
N ALA A 34 12.67 -19.84 -15.08
CA ALA A 34 11.32 -20.37 -15.04
C ALA A 34 11.25 -21.76 -14.36
N THR A 35 12.23 -22.63 -14.60
CA THR A 35 12.30 -23.95 -13.95
C THR A 35 12.60 -23.84 -12.47
N ILE A 36 13.48 -22.93 -12.06
CA ILE A 36 13.80 -22.65 -10.65
C ILE A 36 12.59 -22.03 -9.93
N PHE A 37 11.86 -21.15 -10.61
CA PHE A 37 10.64 -20.54 -10.06
C PHE A 37 9.55 -21.61 -9.83
N HIS A 38 9.33 -22.50 -10.80
CA HIS A 38 8.35 -23.60 -10.68
C HIS A 38 8.72 -24.56 -9.56
N GLN A 39 9.98 -24.95 -9.44
CA GLN A 39 10.44 -25.82 -8.34
C GLN A 39 10.29 -25.16 -6.96
N ARG A 40 10.52 -23.84 -6.86
CA ARG A 40 10.30 -23.12 -5.60
C ARG A 40 8.83 -23.04 -5.22
N GLU A 41 7.96 -22.89 -6.19
CA GLU A 41 6.52 -22.82 -5.95
C GLU A 41 5.94 -24.20 -5.56
N GLU A 42 6.38 -25.28 -6.19
CA GLU A 42 6.04 -26.65 -5.79
C GLU A 42 6.53 -26.98 -4.38
N THR A 43 7.74 -26.56 -4.04
CA THR A 43 8.30 -26.74 -2.68
C THR A 43 7.50 -25.98 -1.65
N ARG A 44 7.08 -24.73 -1.94
CA ARG A 44 6.20 -23.93 -1.07
C ARG A 44 4.81 -24.56 -0.90
N GLN A 45 4.22 -25.10 -1.98
CA GLN A 45 2.93 -25.80 -1.90
C GLN A 45 3.03 -27.10 -1.11
N GLN A 46 4.13 -27.88 -1.26
CA GLN A 46 4.37 -29.08 -0.46
C GLN A 46 4.59 -28.74 1.02
N GLN A 47 5.29 -27.65 1.34
CA GLN A 47 5.44 -27.17 2.73
C GLN A 47 4.11 -26.74 3.33
N ARG A 48 3.26 -26.03 2.56
CA ARG A 48 1.90 -25.65 3.01
C ARG A 48 1.00 -26.89 3.24
N ARG A 49 1.09 -27.93 2.38
CA ARG A 49 0.35 -29.17 2.57
C ARG A 49 0.87 -29.98 3.77
N ARG A 50 2.17 -29.98 4.04
CA ARG A 50 2.75 -30.58 5.26
C ARG A 50 2.31 -29.85 6.52
N ARG A 51 2.31 -28.53 6.52
CA ARG A 51 1.81 -27.70 7.66
C ARG A 51 0.33 -27.93 7.93
N ARG A 52 -0.52 -28.02 6.90
CA ARG A 52 -1.95 -28.36 7.07
C ARG A 52 -2.18 -29.77 7.61
N ARG A 53 -1.39 -30.77 7.19
CA ARG A 53 -1.47 -32.14 7.74
C ARG A 53 -0.97 -32.23 9.18
N SER A 54 0.06 -31.48 9.56
CA SER A 54 0.56 -31.42 10.93
C SER A 54 -0.45 -30.73 11.87
N ALA A 55 -1.16 -29.70 11.42
CA ALA A 55 -2.21 -29.05 12.22
C ALA A 55 -3.41 -29.95 12.48
N THR A 56 -3.76 -30.85 11.51
CA THR A 56 -4.89 -31.79 11.65
C THR A 56 -4.53 -33.01 12.51
N THR A 57 -3.25 -33.40 12.59
CA THR A 57 -2.80 -34.52 13.45
C THR A 57 -2.55 -34.11 14.91
N ASN A 58 -2.27 -32.82 15.19
CA ASN A 58 -2.09 -32.34 16.56
C ASN A 58 -3.41 -32.07 17.30
N ALA A 59 -4.55 -32.09 16.61
CA ALA A 59 -5.87 -31.99 17.26
C ALA A 59 -6.36 -33.33 17.87
N ALA A 60 -5.61 -34.42 17.70
CA ALA A 60 -6.02 -35.76 18.16
C ALA A 60 -5.11 -36.41 19.23
N ALA A 61 -4.14 -35.66 19.82
CA ALA A 61 -3.27 -36.17 20.85
C ALA A 61 -3.24 -35.24 22.06
N SER A 62 -4.02 -35.58 23.09
CA SER A 62 -3.89 -35.00 24.43
C SER A 62 -2.58 -35.48 25.09
N GLY A 63 -1.79 -34.55 25.63
CA GLY A 63 -0.69 -34.92 26.53
C GLY A 63 0.51 -33.98 26.47
N THR A 64 0.68 -33.22 27.57
CA THR A 64 1.91 -32.58 28.07
C THR A 64 2.57 -31.46 27.25
N LYS A 65 2.44 -30.27 27.79
CA LYS A 65 3.13 -29.03 27.39
C LYS A 65 4.62 -29.13 27.72
N THR A 66 5.47 -28.85 26.71
CA THR A 66 6.83 -28.35 26.92
C THR A 66 6.88 -26.89 26.48
N GLU A 67 7.35 -26.04 27.39
CA GLU A 67 7.60 -24.61 27.18
C GLU A 67 8.71 -24.42 26.14
N GLY A 68 8.47 -23.52 25.17
CA GLY A 68 9.52 -22.92 24.39
C GLY A 68 9.38 -22.98 22.88
N GLU A 69 8.34 -22.33 22.32
CA GLU A 69 8.35 -21.72 20.98
C GLU A 69 7.15 -20.77 20.88
N GLN A 70 7.37 -19.50 21.25
CA GLN A 70 6.41 -18.43 20.94
C GLN A 70 6.50 -18.12 19.45
N LEU A 71 5.61 -18.73 18.67
CA LEU A 71 5.30 -18.27 17.32
C LEU A 71 4.70 -16.87 17.42
N HIS A 72 5.38 -15.89 16.83
CA HIS A 72 4.85 -14.55 16.64
C HIS A 72 3.67 -14.63 15.66
N LEU A 73 2.47 -14.78 16.18
CA LEU A 73 1.22 -14.71 15.41
C LEU A 73 0.90 -13.24 15.14
N SER A 74 0.35 -12.95 13.97
CA SER A 74 -0.14 -11.59 13.65
C SER A 74 -1.25 -11.19 14.63
N ALA A 75 -1.47 -9.90 14.83
CA ALA A 75 -2.50 -9.39 15.73
C ALA A 75 -3.91 -9.94 15.42
N LEU A 76 -4.18 -10.26 14.14
CA LEU A 76 -5.41 -10.91 13.69
C LEU A 76 -5.49 -12.38 14.12
N GLU A 77 -4.39 -13.14 14.00
CA GLU A 77 -4.34 -14.55 14.44
C GLU A 77 -4.36 -14.66 15.96
N GLN A 78 -3.79 -13.69 16.68
CA GLN A 78 -3.88 -13.63 18.15
C GLN A 78 -5.31 -13.29 18.63
N SER A 79 -6.09 -12.55 17.84
CA SER A 79 -7.49 -12.26 18.17
C SER A 79 -8.41 -13.47 17.99
N GLU A 80 -8.05 -14.42 17.12
CA GLU A 80 -8.81 -15.66 16.90
C GLU A 80 -8.48 -16.78 17.90
N LEU A 81 -7.34 -16.66 18.61
CA LEU A 81 -6.91 -17.67 19.60
C LEU A 81 -7.28 -17.33 21.05
N ILE A 82 -7.80 -16.14 21.29
CA ILE A 82 -8.34 -15.79 22.62
C ILE A 82 -9.77 -16.32 22.66
N ASP A 83 -9.96 -17.41 23.40
CA ASP A 83 -11.29 -17.93 23.76
C ASP A 83 -12.05 -16.85 24.53
N ASP A 84 -12.93 -16.13 23.83
CA ASP A 84 -13.75 -15.03 24.35
C ASP A 84 -15.06 -15.55 24.99
N THR A 85 -15.06 -16.80 25.46
CA THR A 85 -16.17 -17.35 26.21
C THR A 85 -16.28 -16.77 27.63
N GLU A 86 -15.34 -15.92 28.07
CA GLU A 86 -15.61 -15.05 29.22
C GLU A 86 -16.61 -13.97 28.78
N ASP A 87 -17.87 -14.22 29.03
CA ASP A 87 -18.94 -13.22 29.00
C ASP A 87 -18.51 -12.02 29.84
N PHE A 88 -17.98 -10.97 29.17
CA PHE A 88 -17.68 -9.71 29.86
C PHE A 88 -19.04 -9.08 30.17
N PRO A 89 -19.48 -9.10 31.47
CA PRO A 89 -20.82 -8.65 31.80
C PRO A 89 -20.95 -7.15 31.50
N ILE A 90 -21.81 -6.82 30.57
CA ILE A 90 -22.13 -5.42 30.21
C ILE A 90 -23.39 -5.06 31.01
N ASP A 91 -23.27 -4.11 31.93
CA ASP A 91 -24.36 -3.53 32.69
C ASP A 91 -24.44 -2.01 32.48
N ALA A 92 -25.39 -1.37 33.15
CA ALA A 92 -25.60 0.09 33.04
C ALA A 92 -24.41 0.92 33.57
N ASN A 93 -23.51 0.34 34.34
CA ASN A 93 -22.32 0.99 34.91
C ASN A 93 -21.04 0.70 34.14
N THR A 94 -21.10 -0.14 33.10
CA THR A 94 -19.95 -0.53 32.30
C THR A 94 -19.37 0.69 31.57
N LYS A 95 -18.14 1.03 31.87
CA LYS A 95 -17.39 2.09 31.19
C LYS A 95 -16.79 1.54 29.91
N PHE A 96 -16.85 2.34 28.85
CA PHE A 96 -16.27 2.02 27.55
C PHE A 96 -15.10 2.92 27.21
N GLU A 97 -14.16 2.38 26.47
CA GLU A 97 -13.03 3.12 25.90
C GLU A 97 -13.02 2.99 24.39
N PRO A 98 -12.70 4.06 23.64
CA PRO A 98 -12.50 4.00 22.20
C PRO A 98 -11.15 3.40 21.86
N THR A 99 -11.09 2.76 20.71
CA THR A 99 -9.86 2.29 20.05
C THR A 99 -9.89 2.83 18.65
N ILE A 100 -8.93 3.68 18.29
CA ILE A 100 -8.94 4.42 17.04
C ILE A 100 -7.61 4.19 16.31
N GLY A 101 -7.68 3.82 15.04
CA GLY A 101 -6.57 3.76 14.10
C GLY A 101 -6.88 4.59 12.85
N ILE A 102 -5.87 4.98 12.12
CA ILE A 102 -6.02 5.84 10.93
C ILE A 102 -5.23 5.28 9.76
N GLU A 103 -5.84 5.33 8.60
CA GLU A 103 -5.21 5.13 7.31
C GLU A 103 -5.11 6.48 6.62
N THR A 104 -3.90 6.91 6.29
CA THR A 104 -3.67 8.20 5.63
C THR A 104 -3.05 8.00 4.27
N HIS A 105 -3.74 8.47 3.24
CA HIS A 105 -3.26 8.46 1.86
C HIS A 105 -2.61 9.82 1.54
N VAL A 106 -1.34 9.80 1.16
CA VAL A 106 -0.57 10.98 0.80
C VAL A 106 -0.19 10.88 -0.67
N GLN A 107 -0.70 11.81 -1.51
CA GLN A 107 -0.23 11.94 -2.89
C GLN A 107 1.22 12.43 -2.89
N LEU A 108 2.10 11.67 -3.52
CA LEU A 108 3.51 12.03 -3.67
C LEU A 108 3.67 13.02 -4.82
N GLN A 109 4.32 14.12 -4.54
CA GLN A 109 4.64 15.18 -5.50
C GLN A 109 5.82 14.78 -6.37
N THR A 110 5.56 14.05 -7.45
CA THR A 110 6.53 13.52 -8.39
C THR A 110 6.34 14.12 -9.78
N LYS A 111 7.39 14.12 -10.59
CA LYS A 111 7.33 14.62 -11.99
C LYS A 111 6.39 13.81 -12.86
N THR A 112 6.22 12.54 -12.56
CA THR A 112 5.40 11.60 -13.31
C THR A 112 4.51 10.81 -12.36
N LYS A 113 3.48 10.17 -12.89
CA LYS A 113 2.70 9.17 -12.16
C LYS A 113 3.57 7.99 -11.71
N ALA A 114 3.04 7.15 -10.83
CA ALA A 114 3.79 6.05 -10.21
C ALA A 114 4.40 5.06 -11.22
N PHE A 115 3.67 4.74 -12.30
CA PHE A 115 4.03 3.65 -13.20
C PHE A 115 4.06 4.04 -14.69
N CYS A 116 3.95 5.35 -15.02
CA CYS A 116 4.03 5.84 -16.39
C CYS A 116 4.61 7.26 -16.44
N GLY A 117 4.90 7.76 -17.64
CA GLY A 117 5.49 9.08 -17.85
C GLY A 117 4.51 10.26 -17.85
N CYS A 118 3.20 10.04 -17.58
CA CYS A 118 2.24 11.13 -17.51
C CYS A 118 2.52 12.04 -16.31
N GLN A 119 2.39 13.34 -16.52
CA GLN A 119 2.30 14.30 -15.43
C GLN A 119 0.88 14.33 -14.87
N TYR A 120 0.74 14.88 -13.67
CA TYR A 120 -0.55 15.13 -13.05
C TYR A 120 -0.59 16.55 -12.50
N SER A 121 -1.69 17.27 -12.78
CA SER A 121 -1.98 18.58 -12.22
C SER A 121 -3.45 18.63 -11.80
N TYR A 122 -3.71 19.06 -10.58
CA TYR A 122 -5.06 19.28 -10.12
C TYR A 122 -5.78 20.34 -10.97
N GLY A 123 -7.06 20.12 -11.28
CA GLY A 123 -7.87 21.07 -12.05
C GLY A 123 -7.61 21.06 -13.57
N ALA A 124 -6.76 20.20 -14.11
CA ALA A 124 -6.63 20.03 -15.55
C ALA A 124 -7.93 19.50 -16.19
N ASN A 125 -8.14 19.79 -17.47
CA ASN A 125 -9.29 19.25 -18.20
C ASN A 125 -9.35 17.74 -18.12
N ALA A 126 -10.54 17.17 -17.93
CA ALA A 126 -10.75 15.76 -17.75
C ALA A 126 -10.11 14.92 -18.87
N ASN A 127 -9.45 13.83 -18.50
CA ASN A 127 -8.84 12.86 -19.40
C ASN A 127 -7.77 13.42 -20.36
N THR A 128 -7.09 14.51 -19.99
CA THR A 128 -5.99 15.09 -20.80
C THR A 128 -4.61 14.64 -20.32
N GLN A 129 -4.50 14.04 -19.13
CA GLN A 129 -3.24 13.59 -18.52
C GLN A 129 -3.20 12.06 -18.37
N ILE A 130 -3.51 11.38 -19.48
CA ILE A 130 -3.61 9.92 -19.52
C ILE A 130 -2.77 9.33 -20.66
N CYS A 131 -2.38 8.07 -20.50
CA CYS A 131 -1.71 7.28 -21.55
C CYS A 131 -2.20 5.82 -21.52
N PRO A 132 -1.87 4.99 -22.53
CA PRO A 132 -2.27 3.59 -22.53
C PRO A 132 -1.85 2.79 -21.28
N ILE A 133 -0.74 3.18 -20.62
CA ILE A 133 -0.27 2.48 -19.40
C ILE A 133 -1.21 2.75 -18.23
N CYS A 134 -1.46 4.02 -17.87
CA CYS A 134 -2.34 4.33 -16.74
C CYS A 134 -3.81 3.98 -17.03
N MET A 135 -4.19 3.87 -18.31
CA MET A 135 -5.49 3.36 -18.73
C MET A 135 -5.59 1.83 -18.78
N GLY A 136 -4.47 1.12 -18.57
CA GLY A 136 -4.45 -0.34 -18.54
C GLY A 136 -4.73 -1.01 -19.87
N HIS A 137 -4.33 -0.40 -20.99
CA HIS A 137 -4.55 -0.99 -22.30
C HIS A 137 -3.76 -2.30 -22.45
N PRO A 138 -4.31 -3.30 -23.17
CA PRO A 138 -3.62 -4.56 -23.41
C PRO A 138 -2.22 -4.36 -24.01
N GLY A 139 -1.24 -5.12 -23.51
CA GLY A 139 0.14 -5.08 -23.98
C GLY A 139 1.00 -3.96 -23.39
N THR A 140 0.45 -3.13 -22.49
CA THR A 140 1.23 -2.12 -21.77
C THR A 140 1.81 -2.67 -20.46
N TYR A 141 2.98 -2.14 -20.05
CA TYR A 141 3.65 -2.54 -18.82
C TYR A 141 3.88 -1.33 -17.93
N PRO A 142 3.42 -1.37 -16.66
CA PRO A 142 3.76 -0.37 -15.65
C PRO A 142 5.27 -0.42 -15.37
N LYS A 143 5.89 0.78 -15.29
CA LYS A 143 7.30 0.95 -14.90
C LYS A 143 7.36 1.88 -13.70
N LEU A 144 7.78 1.35 -12.56
CA LEU A 144 7.91 2.12 -11.33
C LEU A 144 8.86 3.30 -11.50
N SER A 145 8.43 4.47 -11.04
CA SER A 145 9.26 5.69 -10.98
C SER A 145 10.17 5.62 -9.74
N GLU A 146 11.46 5.87 -9.95
CA GLU A 146 12.45 5.93 -8.87
C GLU A 146 12.13 7.04 -7.86
N GLU A 147 11.72 8.22 -8.35
CA GLU A 147 11.34 9.37 -7.52
C GLU A 147 10.19 9.03 -6.53
N VAL A 148 9.28 8.13 -6.91
CA VAL A 148 8.20 7.66 -6.02
C VAL A 148 8.76 6.87 -4.85
N VAL A 149 9.72 5.98 -5.12
CA VAL A 149 10.39 5.18 -4.07
C VAL A 149 11.19 6.09 -3.15
N GLU A 150 11.97 7.03 -3.71
CA GLU A 150 12.77 7.98 -2.92
C GLU A 150 11.89 8.80 -1.95
N LYS A 151 10.78 9.36 -2.42
CA LYS A 151 9.86 10.13 -1.57
C LYS A 151 9.17 9.25 -0.53
N GLY A 152 8.79 8.06 -0.88
CA GLY A 152 8.24 7.08 0.07
C GLY A 152 9.22 6.74 1.19
N VAL A 153 10.49 6.48 0.84
CA VAL A 153 11.57 6.22 1.80
C VAL A 153 11.82 7.44 2.68
N GLN A 154 11.86 8.66 2.12
CA GLN A 154 12.05 9.89 2.90
C GLN A 154 10.96 10.05 3.99
N ILE A 155 9.69 9.81 3.64
CA ILE A 155 8.59 9.83 4.60
C ILE A 155 8.74 8.71 5.63
N GLY A 156 9.05 7.48 5.19
CA GLY A 156 9.26 6.35 6.08
C GLY A 156 10.36 6.59 7.12
N VAL A 157 11.50 7.17 6.71
CA VAL A 157 12.58 7.57 7.63
C VAL A 157 12.11 8.62 8.63
N ALA A 158 11.35 9.65 8.17
CA ALA A 158 10.83 10.69 9.04
C ALA A 158 9.79 10.17 10.06
N LEU A 159 9.12 9.08 9.73
CA LEU A 159 8.20 8.35 10.61
C LEU A 159 8.90 7.26 11.45
N ASN A 160 10.22 7.27 11.52
CA ASN A 160 11.02 6.26 12.24
C ASN A 160 10.73 4.81 11.82
N CYS A 161 10.25 4.60 10.59
CA CYS A 161 9.97 3.27 10.09
C CYS A 161 11.25 2.52 9.72
N LYS A 162 11.22 1.22 9.87
CA LYS A 162 12.20 0.31 9.31
C LYS A 162 11.96 0.22 7.80
N ILE A 163 12.94 0.65 6.99
CA ILE A 163 12.89 0.48 5.54
C ILE A 163 13.24 -0.97 5.20
N ARG A 164 12.46 -1.61 4.34
CA ARG A 164 12.72 -2.98 3.92
C ARG A 164 13.72 -3.01 2.77
N GLU A 165 14.65 -3.96 2.80
CA GLU A 165 15.61 -4.19 1.71
C GLU A 165 14.92 -4.73 0.45
N VAL A 166 13.83 -5.48 0.63
CA VAL A 166 13.02 -6.05 -0.45
C VAL A 166 11.56 -5.74 -0.17
N SER A 167 10.90 -5.15 -1.14
CA SER A 167 9.46 -4.97 -1.14
C SER A 167 8.86 -5.44 -2.46
N LYS A 168 7.56 -5.70 -2.49
CA LYS A 168 6.88 -6.14 -3.71
C LYS A 168 5.55 -5.42 -3.88
N PHE A 169 5.10 -5.38 -5.12
CA PHE A 169 3.75 -4.92 -5.45
C PHE A 169 2.81 -6.11 -5.66
N ASP A 170 1.59 -5.93 -5.21
CA ASP A 170 0.47 -6.84 -5.36
C ASP A 170 -0.62 -6.16 -6.20
N ARG A 171 -1.58 -6.95 -6.69
CA ARG A 171 -2.78 -6.45 -7.35
C ARG A 171 -3.96 -6.55 -6.40
N LYS A 172 -4.43 -5.41 -5.91
CA LYS A 172 -5.68 -5.31 -5.15
C LYS A 172 -6.84 -5.32 -6.15
N GLN A 173 -7.50 -6.45 -6.31
CA GLN A 173 -8.61 -6.61 -7.25
C GLN A 173 -9.79 -5.77 -6.80
N TYR A 174 -10.20 -4.83 -7.64
CA TYR A 174 -11.26 -3.89 -7.32
C TYR A 174 -11.94 -3.42 -8.62
N PHE A 175 -13.14 -3.92 -8.87
CA PHE A 175 -13.89 -3.61 -10.09
C PHE A 175 -14.80 -2.41 -9.83
N TYR A 176 -14.27 -1.22 -10.11
CA TYR A 176 -15.01 0.02 -9.99
C TYR A 176 -14.67 0.96 -11.17
N PRO A 177 -15.61 1.84 -11.60
CA PRO A 177 -15.43 2.65 -12.81
C PRO A 177 -14.22 3.60 -12.79
N ASP A 178 -13.69 3.96 -11.61
CA ASP A 178 -12.51 4.81 -11.45
C ASP A 178 -11.17 4.05 -11.52
N LEU A 179 -11.21 2.72 -11.63
CA LEU A 179 -10.05 1.87 -11.84
C LEU A 179 -10.09 1.25 -13.24
N PRO A 180 -9.47 1.88 -14.24
CA PRO A 180 -9.58 1.44 -15.65
C PRO A 180 -8.95 0.09 -15.91
N LYS A 181 -8.02 -0.37 -15.04
CA LYS A 181 -7.37 -1.68 -15.10
C LYS A 181 -8.18 -2.79 -14.42
N GLY A 182 -9.20 -2.44 -13.64
CA GLY A 182 -9.93 -3.39 -12.80
C GLY A 182 -9.17 -3.85 -11.55
N TYR A 183 -7.99 -3.30 -11.28
CA TYR A 183 -7.20 -3.51 -10.07
C TYR A 183 -6.36 -2.28 -9.74
N GLN A 184 -5.96 -2.16 -8.50
CA GLN A 184 -5.00 -1.17 -8.00
C GLN A 184 -3.66 -1.86 -7.75
N ILE A 185 -2.57 -1.28 -8.23
CA ILE A 185 -1.23 -1.70 -7.83
C ILE A 185 -0.96 -1.15 -6.43
N SER A 186 -0.67 -2.01 -5.48
CA SER A 186 -0.45 -1.68 -4.08
C SER A 186 0.60 -2.61 -3.47
N GLN A 187 0.93 -2.45 -2.20
CA GLN A 187 1.81 -3.35 -1.44
C GLN A 187 1.04 -3.83 -0.21
N PHE A 188 1.26 -5.07 0.24
CA PHE A 188 0.57 -5.60 1.41
C PHE A 188 1.51 -6.30 2.40
N ASP A 189 1.98 -7.53 2.10
CA ASP A 189 2.81 -8.33 3.01
C ASP A 189 4.31 -7.95 2.99
N GLU A 190 4.77 -7.28 1.93
CA GLU A 190 6.13 -6.74 1.83
C GLU A 190 6.06 -5.25 1.45
N PRO A 191 5.63 -4.38 2.40
CA PRO A 191 5.51 -2.94 2.18
C PRO A 191 6.88 -2.27 2.06
N LEU A 192 6.90 -0.99 1.64
CA LEU A 192 8.13 -0.21 1.56
C LEU A 192 8.79 -0.03 2.93
N CYS A 193 7.99 0.26 3.94
CA CYS A 193 8.44 0.45 5.32
C CYS A 193 7.41 -0.01 6.35
N GLU A 194 7.90 -0.35 7.55
CA GLU A 194 7.09 -0.92 8.63
C GLU A 194 7.63 -0.52 10.01
N HIS A 195 6.82 -0.72 11.06
CA HIS A 195 7.22 -0.58 12.47
C HIS A 195 7.82 0.78 12.81
N GLY A 196 7.11 1.85 12.43
CA GLY A 196 7.49 3.21 12.75
C GLY A 196 6.75 3.79 13.95
N ASN A 197 6.97 5.07 14.19
CA ASN A 197 6.21 5.86 15.14
C ASN A 197 6.27 7.35 14.81
N ILE A 198 5.27 8.07 15.30
CA ILE A 198 5.22 9.53 15.25
C ILE A 198 4.83 10.08 16.62
N LYS A 199 5.55 11.11 17.08
CA LYS A 199 5.17 11.87 18.26
C LYS A 199 4.26 13.01 17.86
N VAL A 200 3.17 13.16 18.57
CA VAL A 200 2.21 14.26 18.37
C VAL A 200 2.08 15.05 19.65
N VAL A 201 2.00 16.37 19.51
CA VAL A 201 1.81 17.31 20.63
C VAL A 201 0.43 17.88 20.51
N ILE A 202 -0.37 17.73 21.57
CA ILE A 202 -1.71 18.28 21.66
C ILE A 202 -1.58 19.72 22.14
N PRO A 203 -2.15 20.71 21.44
CA PRO A 203 -2.12 22.10 21.87
C PRO A 203 -2.66 22.30 23.27
N VAL A 204 -2.07 23.25 24.03
CA VAL A 204 -2.45 23.50 25.43
C VAL A 204 -3.93 23.91 25.52
N GLU A 205 -4.43 24.70 24.57
CA GLU A 205 -5.83 25.10 24.44
C GLU A 205 -6.79 23.92 24.21
N GLU A 206 -6.28 22.80 23.73
CA GLU A 206 -7.03 21.56 23.52
C GLU A 206 -6.87 20.55 24.67
N GLY A 207 -6.15 20.92 25.72
CA GLY A 207 -5.92 20.09 26.90
C GLY A 207 -4.46 19.69 27.11
N GLY A 208 -3.58 20.01 26.18
CA GLY A 208 -2.15 19.72 26.26
C GLY A 208 -1.80 18.23 26.26
N GLY A 209 -0.53 17.95 26.20
CA GLY A 209 0.02 16.59 26.30
C GLY A 209 0.76 16.14 25.05
N GLU A 210 1.37 14.97 25.16
CA GLU A 210 2.07 14.29 24.07
C GLU A 210 1.57 12.87 23.94
N ALA A 211 1.47 12.38 22.71
CA ALA A 211 1.21 10.98 22.43
C ALA A 211 2.23 10.44 21.41
N THR A 212 2.59 9.18 21.54
CA THR A 212 3.38 8.46 20.55
C THR A 212 2.46 7.46 19.88
N ILE A 213 2.32 7.58 18.56
CA ILE A 213 1.44 6.76 17.74
C ILE A 213 2.31 5.82 16.92
N GLY A 214 2.06 4.52 17.04
CA GLY A 214 2.72 3.51 16.23
C GLY A 214 2.30 3.58 14.76
N ILE A 215 3.23 3.29 13.87
CA ILE A 215 2.98 3.11 12.44
C ILE A 215 3.21 1.64 12.11
N THR A 216 2.14 0.95 11.74
CA THR A 216 2.21 -0.46 11.34
C THR A 216 3.04 -0.61 10.07
N ARG A 217 2.69 0.20 9.06
CA ARG A 217 3.39 0.23 7.75
C ARG A 217 3.12 1.53 7.01
N ALA A 218 4.02 1.82 6.08
CA ALA A 218 3.78 2.78 5.02
C ALA A 218 4.14 2.12 3.68
N HIS A 219 3.21 2.11 2.75
CA HIS A 219 3.34 1.38 1.51
C HIS A 219 2.92 2.20 0.30
N LEU A 220 3.55 1.90 -0.83
CA LEU A 220 3.30 2.56 -2.09
C LEU A 220 2.10 1.95 -2.79
N GLU A 221 1.28 2.80 -3.40
CA GLU A 221 0.18 2.41 -4.26
C GLU A 221 -0.08 3.46 -5.36
N GLU A 222 -0.98 3.17 -6.25
CA GLU A 222 -1.48 4.12 -7.25
C GLU A 222 -2.87 4.64 -6.87
N ASP A 223 -3.14 5.92 -7.17
CA ASP A 223 -4.46 6.50 -6.96
C ASP A 223 -5.46 6.05 -8.04
N ALA A 224 -6.74 6.05 -7.68
CA ALA A 224 -7.85 5.84 -8.59
C ALA A 224 -8.20 7.13 -9.37
N GLY A 225 -8.98 7.00 -10.42
CA GLY A 225 -9.61 8.13 -11.11
C GLY A 225 -10.60 8.88 -10.22
N LYS A 226 -11.36 9.77 -10.83
CA LYS A 226 -12.41 10.53 -10.17
C LYS A 226 -13.75 10.29 -10.88
N LEU A 227 -14.82 10.06 -10.10
CA LEU A 227 -16.18 9.99 -10.61
C LEU A 227 -16.92 11.29 -10.30
N ASN A 228 -17.46 11.92 -11.33
CA ASN A 228 -18.32 13.09 -11.20
C ASN A 228 -19.77 12.65 -11.44
N HIS A 229 -20.58 12.70 -10.41
CA HIS A 229 -22.00 12.33 -10.47
C HIS A 229 -22.82 13.48 -11.03
N VAL A 230 -23.59 13.22 -12.10
CA VAL A 230 -24.40 14.23 -12.80
C VAL A 230 -25.88 14.00 -12.52
N GLY A 231 -26.58 15.09 -12.19
CA GLY A 231 -27.99 15.07 -11.82
C GLY A 231 -28.26 14.84 -10.33
N GLY A 232 -29.49 15.01 -9.91
CA GLY A 232 -29.91 14.86 -8.51
C GLY A 232 -29.15 15.78 -7.54
N SER A 233 -28.82 15.25 -6.35
CA SER A 233 -28.05 15.94 -5.31
C SER A 233 -26.53 15.79 -5.45
N GLY A 234 -26.05 15.24 -6.58
CA GLY A 234 -24.62 14.95 -6.76
C GLY A 234 -24.12 13.64 -6.10
N ASN A 235 -25.03 12.90 -5.47
CA ASN A 235 -24.74 11.60 -4.87
C ASN A 235 -25.00 10.46 -5.86
N VAL A 236 -24.29 9.34 -5.71
CA VAL A 236 -24.47 8.13 -6.53
C VAL A 236 -25.92 7.68 -6.60
N SER A 237 -26.63 7.71 -5.45
CA SER A 237 -28.02 7.24 -5.35
C SER A 237 -29.04 8.08 -6.11
N THR A 238 -28.72 9.34 -6.41
CA THR A 238 -29.63 10.28 -7.09
C THR A 238 -29.13 10.71 -8.47
N ALA A 239 -27.91 10.32 -8.85
CA ALA A 239 -27.30 10.66 -10.12
C ALA A 239 -27.98 9.93 -11.29
N THR A 240 -28.16 10.61 -12.40
CA THR A 240 -28.62 10.02 -13.66
C THR A 240 -27.52 9.22 -14.37
N HIS A 241 -26.28 9.69 -14.23
CA HIS A 241 -25.06 9.04 -14.76
C HIS A 241 -23.81 9.59 -14.05
N SER A 242 -22.68 8.94 -14.26
CA SER A 242 -21.39 9.38 -13.75
C SER A 242 -20.39 9.53 -14.90
N LEU A 243 -19.57 10.59 -14.82
CA LEU A 243 -18.47 10.83 -15.75
C LEU A 243 -17.16 10.43 -15.06
N ALA A 244 -16.35 9.59 -15.71
CA ALA A 244 -15.06 9.18 -15.21
C ALA A 244 -13.95 10.10 -15.74
N ASP A 245 -13.17 10.65 -14.84
CA ASP A 245 -11.95 11.40 -15.11
C ASP A 245 -10.75 10.61 -14.59
N TYR A 246 -9.91 10.15 -15.52
CA TYR A 246 -8.74 9.32 -15.21
C TYR A 246 -7.43 10.10 -15.09
N ASN A 247 -7.47 11.43 -15.06
CA ASN A 247 -6.26 12.24 -14.86
C ASN A 247 -5.51 11.82 -13.60
N ARG A 248 -6.24 11.53 -12.52
CA ARG A 248 -5.65 11.09 -11.25
C ARG A 248 -5.24 9.60 -11.24
N ALA A 249 -5.84 8.77 -12.10
CA ALA A 249 -5.54 7.34 -12.14
C ALA A 249 -4.05 7.08 -12.37
N GLY A 250 -3.43 6.31 -11.47
CA GLY A 250 -2.00 6.01 -11.50
C GLY A 250 -1.09 7.06 -10.85
N VAL A 251 -1.62 8.11 -10.25
CA VAL A 251 -0.85 9.06 -9.42
C VAL A 251 -0.25 8.32 -8.23
N ALA A 252 0.98 8.65 -7.87
CA ALA A 252 1.68 7.98 -6.78
C ALA A 252 1.08 8.33 -5.41
N LEU A 253 0.74 7.32 -4.63
CA LEU A 253 0.30 7.43 -3.25
C LEU A 253 1.27 6.70 -2.31
N LEU A 254 1.38 7.22 -1.09
CA LEU A 254 1.87 6.50 0.07
C LEU A 254 0.71 6.36 1.06
N GLU A 255 0.29 5.13 1.32
CA GLU A 255 -0.67 4.83 2.39
C GLU A 255 0.08 4.55 3.68
N ILE A 256 -0.25 5.30 4.72
CA ILE A 256 0.34 5.20 6.07
C ILE A 256 -0.74 4.65 7.01
N VAL A 257 -0.50 3.46 7.54
CA VAL A 257 -1.41 2.77 8.46
C VAL A 257 -0.85 2.86 9.86
N THR A 258 -1.63 3.45 10.78
CA THR A 258 -1.23 3.55 12.19
C THR A 258 -1.66 2.31 12.99
N GLU A 259 -1.00 2.10 14.11
CA GLU A 259 -1.54 1.27 15.18
C GLU A 259 -2.79 1.93 15.78
N PRO A 260 -3.70 1.17 16.40
CA PRO A 260 -4.92 1.71 17.00
C PRO A 260 -4.66 2.35 18.38
N ASP A 261 -3.71 3.27 18.43
CA ASP A 261 -3.19 3.86 19.66
C ASP A 261 -3.94 5.12 20.11
N PHE A 262 -4.72 5.74 19.24
CA PHE A 262 -5.43 6.97 19.54
C PHE A 262 -6.58 6.74 20.52
N LYS A 263 -6.68 7.64 21.49
CA LYS A 263 -7.70 7.60 22.54
C LYS A 263 -8.83 8.59 22.34
N ASN A 264 -8.62 9.60 21.51
CA ASN A 264 -9.60 10.66 21.26
C ASN A 264 -9.34 11.40 19.96
N GLY A 265 -10.31 12.23 19.54
CA GLY A 265 -10.24 12.98 18.28
C GLY A 265 -9.18 14.09 18.27
N LYS A 266 -8.73 14.58 19.46
CA LYS A 266 -7.67 15.61 19.54
C LYS A 266 -6.31 15.04 19.16
N GLU A 267 -6.01 13.83 19.62
CA GLU A 267 -4.81 13.09 19.19
C GLU A 267 -4.82 12.81 17.69
N VAL A 268 -5.99 12.45 17.14
CA VAL A 268 -6.18 12.25 15.69
C VAL A 268 -5.91 13.54 14.91
N SER A 269 -6.46 14.67 15.37
CA SER A 269 -6.24 15.99 14.76
C SER A 269 -4.76 16.39 14.80
N ALA A 270 -4.12 16.22 15.96
CA ALA A 270 -2.69 16.51 16.14
C ALA A 270 -1.82 15.64 15.21
N TYR A 271 -2.15 14.36 15.07
CA TYR A 271 -1.47 13.47 14.12
C TYR A 271 -1.59 13.95 12.67
N GLY A 272 -2.80 14.29 12.22
CA GLY A 272 -3.03 14.77 10.87
C GLY A 272 -2.25 16.04 10.57
N GLN A 273 -2.20 16.98 11.52
CA GLN A 273 -1.44 18.24 11.42
C GLN A 273 0.07 17.97 11.37
N GLU A 274 0.58 17.11 12.23
CA GLU A 274 1.99 16.76 12.29
C GLU A 274 2.45 16.02 11.04
N LEU A 275 1.70 15.03 10.57
CA LEU A 275 2.01 14.32 9.34
C LEU A 275 2.01 15.29 8.14
N ARG A 276 1.02 16.18 8.05
CA ARG A 276 0.98 17.23 7.02
C ARG A 276 2.21 18.13 7.08
N ARG A 277 2.67 18.49 8.26
CA ARG A 277 3.88 19.30 8.46
C ARG A 277 5.12 18.55 7.94
N ILE A 278 5.24 17.28 8.26
CA ILE A 278 6.37 16.42 7.83
C ILE A 278 6.41 16.33 6.31
N VAL A 279 5.32 15.93 5.65
CA VAL A 279 5.32 15.71 4.19
C VAL A 279 5.58 16.99 3.40
N ARG A 280 5.13 18.14 3.93
CA ARG A 280 5.42 19.45 3.34
C ARG A 280 6.87 19.88 3.55
N TYR A 281 7.42 19.65 4.75
CA TYR A 281 8.82 19.97 5.05
C TYR A 281 9.78 19.17 4.14
N LEU A 282 9.47 17.90 3.92
CA LEU A 282 10.21 17.01 3.01
C LEU A 282 9.97 17.34 1.53
N LYS A 283 9.05 18.24 1.21
CA LYS A 283 8.61 18.49 -0.19
C LYS A 283 8.16 17.20 -0.89
N ALA A 284 7.65 16.27 -0.12
CA ALA A 284 7.16 14.99 -0.63
C ALA A 284 5.69 15.08 -1.06
N SER A 285 4.92 15.98 -0.44
CA SER A 285 3.53 16.31 -0.79
C SER A 285 3.23 17.75 -0.40
N ASP A 286 2.21 18.36 -1.01
CA ASP A 286 1.66 19.65 -0.59
C ASP A 286 0.73 19.54 0.62
N GLY A 287 0.22 18.30 0.88
CA GLY A 287 -0.68 18.00 1.98
C GLY A 287 -2.00 18.77 1.91
N ASN A 288 -2.49 19.04 0.70
CA ASN A 288 -3.71 19.79 0.50
C ASN A 288 -4.94 18.89 0.65
N LEU A 289 -5.63 19.00 1.78
CA LEU A 289 -6.83 18.22 2.08
C LEU A 289 -7.99 18.57 1.11
N ASN A 290 -8.14 19.83 0.72
CA ASN A 290 -9.22 20.27 -0.15
C ASN A 290 -9.10 19.75 -1.59
N GLU A 291 -7.87 19.51 -2.05
CA GLU A 291 -7.59 18.92 -3.37
C GLU A 291 -7.45 17.40 -3.33
N GLY A 292 -7.49 16.81 -2.13
CA GLY A 292 -7.35 15.39 -1.93
C GLY A 292 -5.92 14.86 -2.03
N SER A 293 -4.92 15.78 -1.94
CA SER A 293 -3.51 15.36 -1.88
C SER A 293 -3.17 14.66 -0.56
N MET A 294 -3.99 14.84 0.45
CA MET A 294 -3.95 14.10 1.71
C MET A 294 -5.39 13.74 2.10
N ARG A 295 -5.63 12.48 2.45
CA ARG A 295 -6.95 11.95 2.84
C ARG A 295 -6.77 11.04 4.05
N CYS A 296 -7.72 11.07 4.97
CA CYS A 296 -7.71 10.24 6.17
C CYS A 296 -8.98 9.41 6.25
N ASP A 297 -8.82 8.11 6.46
CA ASP A 297 -9.89 7.19 6.78
C ASP A 297 -9.71 6.74 8.24
N VAL A 298 -10.74 6.90 9.06
CA VAL A 298 -10.67 6.66 10.50
C VAL A 298 -11.36 5.35 10.83
N ASN A 299 -10.63 4.44 11.47
CA ASN A 299 -11.14 3.19 12.02
C ASN A 299 -11.42 3.36 13.51
N VAL A 300 -12.66 3.21 13.92
CA VAL A 300 -13.07 3.34 15.32
C VAL A 300 -13.75 2.06 15.80
N SER A 301 -13.39 1.61 16.99
CA SER A 301 -14.14 0.63 17.73
C SER A 301 -14.29 1.08 19.19
N VAL A 302 -15.23 0.47 19.91
CA VAL A 302 -15.48 0.74 21.33
C VAL A 302 -15.48 -0.59 22.05
N LYS A 303 -14.77 -0.66 23.18
CA LYS A 303 -14.74 -1.85 24.05
C LYS A 303 -14.95 -1.48 25.51
N PRO A 304 -15.47 -2.37 26.35
CA PRO A 304 -15.45 -2.19 27.79
C PRO A 304 -14.01 -2.00 28.32
N VAL A 305 -13.84 -1.11 29.28
CA VAL A 305 -12.54 -0.89 29.93
C VAL A 305 -12.05 -2.20 30.54
N GLY A 306 -10.80 -2.56 30.26
CA GLY A 306 -10.18 -3.80 30.73
C GLY A 306 -10.37 -5.02 29.82
N ARG A 307 -11.25 -4.97 28.81
CA ARG A 307 -11.40 -6.04 27.83
C ARG A 307 -10.20 -6.03 26.87
N LYS A 308 -9.59 -7.20 26.61
CA LYS A 308 -8.44 -7.32 25.69
C LYS A 308 -8.86 -7.24 24.22
N ARG A 309 -9.98 -7.85 23.87
CA ARG A 309 -10.47 -7.88 22.49
C ARG A 309 -11.09 -6.55 22.09
N PHE A 310 -10.77 -6.09 20.88
CA PHE A 310 -11.39 -4.90 20.29
C PHE A 310 -12.89 -5.14 20.02
N GLY A 311 -13.66 -4.07 20.01
CA GLY A 311 -15.05 -4.10 19.57
C GLY A 311 -15.16 -4.15 18.04
N THR A 312 -16.39 -4.10 17.55
CA THR A 312 -16.67 -4.05 16.10
C THR A 312 -16.06 -2.80 15.48
N LYS A 313 -15.22 -2.98 14.46
CA LYS A 313 -14.59 -1.88 13.71
C LYS A 313 -15.63 -1.17 12.84
N VAL A 314 -15.67 0.15 12.94
CA VAL A 314 -16.42 1.06 12.06
C VAL A 314 -15.41 1.92 11.32
N GLU A 315 -15.48 1.95 10.01
CA GLU A 315 -14.63 2.79 9.16
C GLU A 315 -15.41 4.04 8.73
N VAL A 316 -14.81 5.23 8.94
CA VAL A 316 -15.33 6.52 8.50
C VAL A 316 -14.35 7.09 7.47
N LYS A 317 -14.83 7.23 6.23
CA LYS A 317 -13.99 7.65 5.09
C LYS A 317 -14.04 9.16 4.86
N ASN A 318 -12.91 9.69 4.37
CA ASN A 318 -12.75 11.09 3.97
C ASN A 318 -13.06 12.09 5.11
N MET A 319 -12.43 11.88 6.24
CA MET A 319 -12.51 12.78 7.40
C MET A 319 -11.65 14.03 7.21
#